data_4654bd7d96251e0991ea0cf1e491247d
#
_entry.id   4654bd7d96251e0991ea0cf1e491247d
#
_cell.length_a   1.000
_cell.length_b   1.000
_cell.length_c   1.000
_cell.angle_alpha   90.00
_cell.angle_beta   90.00
_cell.angle_gamma   90.00
#
_symmetry.space_group_name_H-M   'P 1'
#
loop_
_entity.id
_entity.type
_entity.pdbx_description
1 polymer ?
#
loop_
_entity_poly.entity_id
_entity_poly.type
_entity_poly.pdbx_seq_one_letter_code
_entity_poly.pdbx_strand_id
1 'polypeptide(L)'
;MPAELKTIIDLIRYGASRFNGAGLTFGHSYDNALDEATQLVLHALHLPHDLSPVYGNARVTADEKSDVLALFTRRLNERVPAALPRPL
;
A
#
# COMPACT_ATOMS: atom_id res chain seq x y z
N MET A 1 5.99 11.44 10.45
CA MET A 1 4.91 10.75 9.75
C MET A 1 3.96 11.78 9.15
N PRO A 2 3.61 11.66 7.88
CA PRO A 2 2.79 12.69 7.23
C PRO A 2 1.39 12.77 7.83
N ALA A 3 1.05 13.91 8.39
CA ALA A 3 -0.27 14.12 8.99
C ALA A 3 -1.37 14.24 7.94
N GLU A 4 -0.99 14.50 6.69
CA GLU A 4 -1.94 14.67 5.59
C GLU A 4 -2.51 13.35 5.07
N LEU A 5 -1.91 12.22 5.43
CA LEU A 5 -2.37 10.91 4.98
C LEU A 5 -3.53 10.46 5.87
N LYS A 6 -4.74 10.74 5.43
CA LYS A 6 -5.93 10.54 6.26
C LYS A 6 -6.87 9.46 5.75
N THR A 7 -6.80 9.14 4.45
CA THR A 7 -7.75 8.22 3.83
C THR A 7 -7.02 7.08 3.14
N ILE A 8 -7.79 6.07 2.76
CA ILE A 8 -7.25 4.92 2.02
C ILE A 8 -6.57 5.38 0.74
N ILE A 9 -7.23 6.26 -0.03
CA ILE A 9 -6.65 6.72 -1.30
C ILE A 9 -5.40 7.57 -1.07
N ASP A 10 -5.34 8.33 0.01
CA ASP A 10 -4.12 9.08 0.34
C ASP A 10 -2.94 8.13 0.50
N LEU A 11 -3.14 7.03 1.20
CA LEU A 11 -2.08 6.06 1.44
C LEU A 11 -1.67 5.35 0.16
N ILE A 12 -2.64 5.00 -0.70
CA ILE A 12 -2.35 4.34 -1.97
C ILE A 12 -1.48 5.25 -2.84
N ARG A 13 -1.89 6.50 -3.00
CA ARG A 13 -1.12 7.46 -3.80
C ARG A 13 0.28 7.67 -3.25
N TYR A 14 0.37 7.81 -1.93
CA TYR A 14 1.66 8.00 -1.28
C TYR A 14 2.59 6.82 -1.53
N GLY A 15 2.07 5.60 -1.35
CA GLY A 15 2.85 4.39 -1.57
C GLY A 15 3.33 4.28 -3.02
N ALA A 16 2.43 4.54 -3.97
CA ALA A 16 2.79 4.48 -5.38
C ALA A 16 3.90 5.49 -5.71
N SER A 17 3.78 6.71 -5.18
CA SER A 17 4.80 7.75 -5.39
C SER A 17 6.15 7.34 -4.83
N ARG A 18 6.15 6.77 -3.62
CA ARG A 18 7.40 6.32 -2.99
C ARG A 18 8.04 5.18 -3.78
N PHE A 19 7.24 4.23 -4.24
CA PHE A 19 7.76 3.09 -5.00
C PHE A 19 8.37 3.53 -6.32
N ASN A 20 7.67 4.40 -7.05
CA ASN A 20 8.21 4.95 -8.30
C ASN A 20 9.47 5.76 -8.06
N GLY A 21 9.47 6.60 -7.03
CA GLY A 21 10.62 7.40 -6.70
C GLY A 21 11.86 6.59 -6.33
N ALA A 22 11.66 5.41 -5.76
CA ALA A 22 12.76 4.53 -5.39
C ALA A 22 13.23 3.63 -6.55
N GLY A 23 12.54 3.66 -7.68
CA GLY A 23 12.91 2.85 -8.84
C GLY A 23 12.74 1.37 -8.62
N LEU A 24 11.71 0.97 -7.87
CA LEU A 24 11.49 -0.44 -7.58
C LEU A 24 11.07 -1.22 -8.81
N THR A 25 11.36 -2.51 -8.80
CA THR A 25 10.96 -3.44 -9.85
C THR A 25 9.57 -3.99 -9.55
N PHE A 26 8.74 -4.05 -10.57
CA PHE A 26 7.41 -4.64 -10.48
C PHE A 26 7.31 -5.80 -11.47
N GLY A 27 6.18 -6.51 -11.46
CA GLY A 27 5.93 -7.56 -12.43
C GLY A 27 5.91 -8.96 -11.89
N HIS A 28 6.10 -9.14 -10.58
CA HIS A 28 5.96 -10.45 -9.97
C HIS A 28 4.48 -10.78 -9.73
N SER A 29 3.80 -9.94 -8.96
CA SER A 29 2.36 -10.07 -8.70
C SER A 29 1.58 -8.87 -9.25
N TYR A 30 2.24 -7.74 -9.40
CA TYR A 30 1.62 -6.48 -9.81
C TYR A 30 2.50 -5.79 -10.83
N ASP A 31 1.87 -5.19 -11.84
CA ASP A 31 2.58 -4.64 -12.99
C ASP A 31 3.09 -3.22 -12.75
N ASN A 32 2.58 -2.53 -11.73
CA ASN A 32 2.93 -1.13 -11.52
C ASN A 32 2.80 -0.76 -10.06
N ALA A 33 3.35 0.41 -9.71
CA ALA A 33 3.39 0.88 -8.34
C ALA A 33 2.00 1.10 -7.76
N LEU A 34 1.07 1.61 -8.56
CA LEU A 34 -0.26 1.92 -8.07
C LEU A 34 -1.01 0.66 -7.66
N ASP A 35 -0.95 -0.39 -8.50
CA ASP A 35 -1.59 -1.65 -8.18
C ASP A 35 -0.96 -2.29 -6.94
N GLU A 36 0.36 -2.26 -6.85
CA GLU A 36 1.03 -2.85 -5.71
C GLU A 36 0.70 -2.09 -4.43
N ALA A 37 0.73 -0.76 -4.47
CA ALA A 37 0.38 0.06 -3.30
C ALA A 37 -1.05 -0.20 -2.86
N THR A 38 -1.98 -0.31 -3.82
CA THR A 38 -3.37 -0.60 -3.51
C THR A 38 -3.50 -1.91 -2.74
N GLN A 39 -2.86 -2.97 -3.23
CA GLN A 39 -2.98 -4.28 -2.58
C GLN A 39 -2.29 -4.31 -1.22
N LEU A 40 -1.16 -3.63 -1.07
CA LEU A 40 -0.49 -3.54 0.23
C LEU A 40 -1.36 -2.81 1.25
N VAL A 41 -2.01 -1.72 0.84
CA VAL A 41 -2.92 -0.99 1.75
C VAL A 41 -4.09 -1.87 2.16
N LEU A 42 -4.74 -2.51 1.21
CA LEU A 42 -5.89 -3.36 1.52
C LEU A 42 -5.47 -4.53 2.40
N HIS A 43 -4.30 -5.11 2.14
CA HIS A 43 -3.78 -6.19 2.98
C HIS A 43 -3.55 -5.73 4.42
N ALA A 44 -2.91 -4.58 4.59
CA ALA A 44 -2.62 -4.05 5.93
C ALA A 44 -3.89 -3.74 6.71
N LEU A 45 -4.94 -3.31 6.01
CA LEU A 45 -6.20 -2.94 6.64
C LEU A 45 -7.17 -4.12 6.78
N HIS A 46 -6.76 -5.31 6.34
CA HIS A 46 -7.60 -6.51 6.37
C HIS A 46 -8.89 -6.35 5.58
N LEU A 47 -8.79 -5.67 4.44
CA LEU A 47 -9.92 -5.41 3.56
C LEU A 47 -9.84 -6.28 2.31
N PRO A 48 -10.98 -6.55 1.64
CA PRO A 48 -10.98 -7.36 0.42
C PRO A 48 -10.13 -6.73 -0.67
N HIS A 49 -9.45 -7.55 -1.45
CA HIS A 49 -8.61 -7.04 -2.53
C HIS A 49 -9.42 -6.39 -3.66
N ASP A 50 -10.72 -6.65 -3.71
CA ASP A 50 -11.63 -6.09 -4.69
C ASP A 50 -12.54 -5.02 -4.09
N LEU A 51 -12.09 -4.36 -3.02
CA LEU A 51 -12.85 -3.31 -2.37
C LEU A 51 -13.27 -2.24 -3.38
N SER A 52 -14.53 -1.84 -3.31
CA SER A 52 -15.05 -0.82 -4.21
C SER A 52 -14.30 0.51 -4.04
N PRO A 53 -13.96 1.18 -5.15
CA PRO A 53 -13.27 2.49 -5.06
C PRO A 53 -14.02 3.55 -4.28
N VAL A 54 -15.32 3.38 -4.07
CA VAL A 54 -16.10 4.35 -3.29
C VAL A 54 -15.57 4.47 -1.86
N TYR A 55 -14.94 3.43 -1.34
CA TYR A 55 -14.37 3.46 0.01
C TYR A 55 -13.00 4.14 0.07
N GLY A 56 -12.45 4.58 -1.05
CA GLY A 56 -11.16 5.26 -1.07
C GLY A 56 -11.10 6.50 -0.19
N ASN A 57 -12.23 7.15 0.03
CA ASN A 57 -12.30 8.34 0.89
C ASN A 57 -12.50 8.00 2.37
N ALA A 58 -12.59 6.73 2.72
CA ALA A 58 -12.73 6.33 4.12
C ALA A 58 -11.46 6.67 4.89
N ARG A 59 -11.64 7.21 6.09
CA ARG A 59 -10.51 7.57 6.93
C ARG A 59 -9.91 6.34 7.59
N VAL A 60 -8.62 6.41 7.82
CA VAL A 60 -7.89 5.35 8.52
C VAL A 60 -7.54 5.83 9.92
N THR A 61 -7.43 4.88 10.83
CA THR A 61 -6.98 5.18 12.19
C THR A 61 -5.47 5.37 12.21
N ALA A 62 -4.94 5.91 13.30
CA ALA A 62 -3.50 6.06 13.46
C ALA A 62 -2.78 4.71 13.41
N ASP A 63 -3.37 3.70 14.03
CA ASP A 63 -2.77 2.36 14.03
C ASP A 63 -2.77 1.76 12.61
N GLU A 64 -3.87 1.94 11.89
CA GLU A 64 -3.96 1.47 10.51
C GLU A 64 -2.92 2.14 9.62
N LYS A 65 -2.77 3.46 9.76
CA LYS A 65 -1.76 4.20 9.01
C LYS A 65 -0.36 3.67 9.32
N SER A 66 -0.08 3.43 10.59
CA SER A 66 1.22 2.90 11.02
C SER A 66 1.51 1.56 10.37
N ASP A 67 0.51 0.67 10.33
CA ASP A 67 0.65 -0.65 9.71
C ASP A 67 0.94 -0.54 8.22
N VAL A 68 0.24 0.35 7.53
CA VAL A 68 0.44 0.55 6.10
C VAL A 68 1.84 1.08 5.83
N LEU A 69 2.27 2.10 6.59
CA LEU A 69 3.58 2.70 6.38
C LEU A 69 4.70 1.72 6.69
N ALA A 70 4.50 0.83 7.65
CA ALA A 70 5.47 -0.22 7.94
C ALA A 70 5.63 -1.17 6.76
N LEU A 71 4.54 -1.56 6.11
CA LEU A 71 4.60 -2.40 4.91
C LEU A 71 5.32 -1.68 3.76
N PHE A 72 5.05 -0.40 3.58
CA PHE A 72 5.73 0.38 2.54
C PHE A 72 7.23 0.43 2.80
N THR A 73 7.62 0.69 4.03
CA THR A 73 9.03 0.74 4.41
C THR A 73 9.72 -0.59 4.15
N ARG A 74 9.05 -1.67 4.52
CA ARG A 74 9.58 -3.02 4.30
C ARG A 74 9.78 -3.28 2.81
N ARG A 75 8.78 -2.94 1.99
CA ARG A 75 8.87 -3.11 0.54
C ARG A 75 10.04 -2.31 -0.04
N LEU A 76 10.19 -1.07 0.41
CA LEU A 76 11.28 -0.22 -0.06
C LEU A 76 12.65 -0.78 0.32
N ASN A 77 12.77 -1.35 1.52
CA ASN A 77 14.03 -1.90 2.00
C ASN A 77 14.39 -3.20 1.28
N GLU A 78 13.41 -4.04 1.03
CA GLU A 78 13.67 -5.35 0.40
C GLU A 78 13.93 -5.24 -1.08
N ARG A 79 13.36 -4.25 -1.73
CA ARG A 79 13.57 -3.96 -3.15
C ARG A 79 13.26 -5.12 -4.09
N VAL A 80 12.40 -6.03 -3.65
CA VAL A 80 11.93 -7.12 -4.50
C VAL A 80 10.43 -6.96 -4.71
N PRO A 81 9.88 -7.47 -5.81
CA PRO A 81 8.44 -7.36 -6.04
C PRO A 81 7.67 -7.93 -4.86
N ALA A 82 6.58 -7.27 -4.50
CA ALA A 82 5.79 -7.71 -3.36
C ALA A 82 5.19 -9.09 -3.62
N ALA A 83 5.41 -9.97 -2.67
CA ALA A 83 4.72 -11.25 -2.62
C ALA A 83 4.01 -11.23 -1.29
N LEU A 84 2.74 -10.80 -1.28
CA LEU A 84 2.01 -10.70 -0.05
C LEU A 84 1.88 -12.06 0.60
N PRO A 85 1.97 -12.11 1.94
CA PRO A 85 1.81 -13.38 2.64
C PRO A 85 0.48 -13.99 2.28
N ARG A 86 0.50 -15.24 1.90
CA ARG A 86 -0.75 -15.92 1.64
C ARG A 86 -1.39 -16.26 2.97
N PRO A 87 -2.71 -16.24 3.03
CA PRO A 87 -3.35 -16.77 4.20
C PRO A 87 -2.92 -18.23 4.33
N LEU A 88 -2.39 -18.53 5.44
CA LEU A 88 -1.93 -19.89 5.69
C LEU A 88 -3.05 -20.72 6.25
#